data_1cb340b065ad69e8f5eb64d9d8406278
#
_entry.id   1cb340b065ad69e8f5eb64d9d8406278
#
_cell.length_a   1.000
_cell.length_b   1.000
_cell.length_c   1.000
_cell.angle_alpha   90.00
_cell.angle_beta   90.00
_cell.angle_gamma   90.00
#
_symmetry.space_group_name_H-M   'P 1'
#
loop_
_entity.id
_entity.type
_entity.pdbx_description
1 polymer ?
#
loop_
_entity_poly.entity_id
_entity_poly.type
_entity_poly.pdbx_seq_one_letter_code
_entity_poly.pdbx_strand_id
1 'polypeptide(L)'
;MTYIHKPQLIALCSDFGNKDFRLSALKATILKENPTVNLVDISHEIPSFDLVQAAFIQSNAFRSFPEGSIHICWVFNVGEDRGILLALWEGQFFILPDNGLLSLICDQYKPEKIFRVSDDCFRFRERISSVIKHIVSEEDLSELFDPCEDPIVKINVSPVYQKDRIQSRVCFV
;
A
#
# COMPACT_ATOMS: atom_id res chain seq x y z
N MET A 1 -22.16 12.54 -0.27
CA MET A 1 -21.87 11.15 0.12
C MET A 1 -21.41 10.43 -1.12
N THR A 2 -20.12 10.18 -1.24
CA THR A 2 -19.57 9.39 -2.34
C THR A 2 -19.81 7.92 -1.99
N TYR A 3 -20.68 7.25 -2.72
CA TYR A 3 -20.88 5.80 -2.58
C TYR A 3 -19.62 5.10 -3.10
N ILE A 4 -18.72 4.75 -2.20
CA ILE A 4 -17.61 3.84 -2.54
C ILE A 4 -18.24 2.46 -2.64
N HIS A 5 -18.17 1.83 -3.81
CA HIS A 5 -18.64 0.47 -4.00
C HIS A 5 -17.97 -0.47 -2.99
N LYS A 6 -18.73 -1.44 -2.47
CA LYS A 6 -18.21 -2.48 -1.56
C LYS A 6 -16.97 -3.13 -2.17
N PRO A 7 -15.79 -3.03 -1.53
CA PRO A 7 -14.57 -3.56 -2.09
C PRO A 7 -14.65 -5.08 -2.23
N GLN A 8 -14.46 -5.57 -3.43
CA GLN A 8 -14.42 -7.00 -3.74
C GLN A 8 -13.03 -7.45 -4.17
N LEU A 9 -12.15 -6.50 -4.52
CA LEU A 9 -10.80 -6.76 -5.01
C LEU A 9 -9.77 -6.24 -4.02
N ILE A 10 -8.80 -7.10 -3.70
CA ILE A 10 -7.62 -6.75 -2.93
C ILE A 10 -6.40 -7.03 -3.79
N ALA A 11 -5.67 -5.99 -4.13
CA ALA A 11 -4.45 -6.04 -4.91
C ALA A 11 -3.23 -6.14 -3.99
N LEU A 12 -2.34 -7.08 -4.25
CA LEU A 12 -1.18 -7.39 -3.41
C LEU A 12 0.12 -7.06 -4.14
N CYS A 13 0.98 -6.30 -3.49
CA CYS A 13 2.31 -5.94 -3.94
C CYS A 13 3.29 -6.08 -2.76
N SER A 14 4.42 -6.77 -2.93
CA SER A 14 5.38 -6.96 -1.83
C SER A 14 6.78 -7.35 -2.30
N ASP A 15 7.74 -7.31 -1.38
CA ASP A 15 9.08 -7.86 -1.53
C ASP A 15 9.26 -9.26 -0.92
N PHE A 16 8.15 -9.99 -0.72
CA PHE A 16 8.20 -11.34 -0.10
C PHE A 16 8.77 -12.41 -1.03
N GLY A 17 8.68 -12.20 -2.34
CA GLY A 17 8.94 -13.24 -3.32
C GLY A 17 7.87 -14.35 -3.30
N ASN A 18 8.10 -15.37 -4.11
CA ASN A 18 7.21 -16.53 -4.23
C ASN A 18 7.83 -17.83 -3.69
N LYS A 19 8.99 -17.73 -2.99
CA LYS A 19 9.78 -18.92 -2.59
C LYS A 19 9.45 -19.46 -1.20
N ASP A 20 8.81 -18.65 -0.34
CA ASP A 20 8.52 -19.03 1.03
C ASP A 20 7.03 -18.84 1.40
N PHE A 21 6.72 -19.04 2.67
CA PHE A 21 5.36 -19.04 3.19
C PHE A 21 4.76 -17.65 3.43
N ARG A 22 5.52 -16.57 3.41
CA ARG A 22 5.07 -15.23 3.85
C ARG A 22 3.88 -14.72 3.05
N LEU A 23 3.94 -14.84 1.74
CA LEU A 23 2.86 -14.42 0.86
C LEU A 23 1.60 -15.28 1.05
N SER A 24 1.75 -16.60 1.05
CA SER A 24 0.61 -17.50 1.24
C SER A 24 -0.02 -17.35 2.62
N ALA A 25 0.77 -17.11 3.67
CA ALA A 25 0.27 -16.83 5.01
C ALA A 25 -0.50 -15.51 5.09
N LEU A 26 -0.06 -14.46 4.41
CA LEU A 26 -0.81 -13.19 4.30
C LEU A 26 -2.16 -13.43 3.62
N LYS A 27 -2.18 -14.06 2.46
CA LYS A 27 -3.39 -14.39 1.71
C LYS A 27 -4.37 -15.24 2.54
N ALA A 28 -3.86 -16.26 3.20
CA ALA A 28 -4.67 -17.14 4.04
C ALA A 28 -5.29 -16.38 5.23
N THR A 29 -4.53 -15.48 5.87
CA THR A 29 -5.03 -14.66 6.97
C THR A 29 -6.15 -13.73 6.50
N ILE A 30 -5.97 -13.09 5.33
CA ILE A 30 -7.01 -12.23 4.75
C ILE A 30 -8.28 -13.03 4.46
N LEU A 31 -8.17 -14.14 3.73
CA LEU A 31 -9.32 -14.96 3.32
C LEU A 31 -10.04 -15.64 4.50
N LYS A 32 -9.33 -15.92 5.59
CA LYS A 32 -9.93 -16.49 6.79
C LYS A 32 -10.99 -15.56 7.42
N GLU A 33 -10.72 -14.28 7.44
CA GLU A 33 -11.62 -13.27 8.04
C GLU A 33 -12.54 -12.59 7.00
N ASN A 34 -12.12 -12.59 5.73
CA ASN A 34 -12.80 -11.93 4.62
C ASN A 34 -13.01 -12.91 3.44
N PRO A 35 -13.84 -13.95 3.59
CA PRO A 35 -13.94 -15.05 2.62
C PRO A 35 -14.57 -14.66 1.27
N THR A 36 -15.18 -13.49 1.17
CA THR A 36 -15.86 -13.02 -0.04
C THR A 36 -15.03 -12.13 -0.93
N VAL A 37 -13.80 -11.78 -0.52
CA VAL A 37 -12.93 -10.92 -1.30
C VAL A 37 -12.13 -11.72 -2.35
N ASN A 38 -11.76 -11.06 -3.42
CA ASN A 38 -10.88 -11.62 -4.45
C ASN A 38 -9.47 -11.02 -4.30
N LEU A 39 -8.45 -11.86 -4.33
CA LEU A 39 -7.06 -11.46 -4.26
C LEU A 39 -6.44 -11.44 -5.65
N VAL A 40 -5.76 -10.35 -5.99
CA VAL A 40 -5.03 -10.17 -7.26
C VAL A 40 -3.59 -9.79 -6.94
N ASP A 41 -2.63 -10.53 -7.46
CA ASP A 41 -1.21 -10.21 -7.30
C ASP A 41 -0.79 -9.18 -8.34
N ILE A 42 -0.21 -8.07 -7.90
CA ILE A 42 0.44 -7.10 -8.78
C ILE A 42 1.88 -7.57 -9.02
N SER A 43 2.67 -7.68 -7.95
CA SER A 43 4.05 -8.20 -7.99
C SER A 43 4.53 -8.57 -6.61
N HIS A 44 5.31 -9.66 -6.52
CA HIS A 44 5.99 -10.08 -5.30
C HIS A 44 7.51 -10.22 -5.48
N GLU A 45 8.02 -9.88 -6.67
CA GLU A 45 9.44 -9.95 -7.03
C GLU A 45 10.14 -8.58 -6.92
N ILE A 46 9.61 -7.70 -6.06
CA ILE A 46 10.28 -6.44 -5.74
C ILE A 46 11.55 -6.75 -4.94
N PRO A 47 12.70 -6.18 -5.30
CA PRO A 47 13.91 -6.33 -4.50
C PRO A 47 13.67 -5.88 -3.06
N SER A 48 14.20 -6.62 -2.09
CA SER A 48 13.99 -6.32 -0.67
C SER A 48 14.35 -4.87 -0.36
N PHE A 49 13.44 -4.18 0.32
CA PHE A 49 13.57 -2.77 0.74
C PHE A 49 13.60 -1.74 -0.39
N ASP A 50 13.30 -2.11 -1.64
CA ASP A 50 13.25 -1.15 -2.74
C ASP A 50 11.89 -0.44 -2.83
N LEU A 51 11.74 0.62 -2.03
CA LEU A 51 10.52 1.43 -2.00
C LEU A 51 10.25 2.16 -3.32
N VAL A 52 11.30 2.53 -4.06
CA VAL A 52 11.16 3.26 -5.33
C VAL A 52 10.58 2.34 -6.40
N GLN A 53 11.06 1.11 -6.50
CA GLN A 53 10.48 0.13 -7.43
C GLN A 53 9.08 -0.27 -7.01
N ALA A 54 8.82 -0.45 -5.71
CA ALA A 54 7.48 -0.72 -5.19
C ALA A 54 6.49 0.40 -5.57
N ALA A 55 6.86 1.65 -5.35
CA ALA A 55 6.06 2.82 -5.69
C ALA A 55 5.81 2.91 -7.20
N PHE A 56 6.84 2.68 -8.03
CA PHE A 56 6.69 2.67 -9.49
C PHE A 56 5.68 1.61 -9.95
N ILE A 57 5.80 0.38 -9.47
CA ILE A 57 4.88 -0.72 -9.82
C ILE A 57 3.46 -0.37 -9.36
N GLN A 58 3.30 0.04 -8.10
CA GLN A 58 1.99 0.33 -7.53
C GLN A 58 1.29 1.51 -8.21
N SER A 59 2.00 2.62 -8.45
CA SER A 59 1.44 3.83 -9.07
C SER A 59 1.01 3.62 -10.52
N ASN A 60 1.65 2.69 -11.24
CA ASN A 60 1.26 2.34 -12.60
C ASN A 60 0.13 1.31 -12.66
N ALA A 61 -0.03 0.49 -11.63
CA ALA A 61 -1.02 -0.59 -11.62
C ALA A 61 -2.39 -0.14 -11.08
N PHE A 62 -2.45 0.68 -10.03
CA PHE A 62 -3.66 0.85 -9.22
C PHE A 62 -4.84 1.43 -10.00
N ARG A 63 -4.60 2.35 -10.97
CA ARG A 63 -5.66 2.94 -11.79
C ARG A 63 -6.37 1.95 -12.73
N SER A 64 -5.81 0.76 -12.90
CA SER A 64 -6.45 -0.33 -13.65
C SER A 64 -7.47 -1.12 -12.82
N PHE A 65 -7.50 -0.89 -11.51
CA PHE A 65 -8.44 -1.55 -10.60
C PHE A 65 -9.71 -0.70 -10.44
N PRO A 66 -10.85 -1.33 -10.19
CA PRO A 66 -12.10 -0.61 -9.98
C PRO A 66 -12.06 0.24 -8.70
N GLU A 67 -12.85 1.30 -8.67
CA GLU A 67 -13.09 2.11 -7.48
C GLU A 67 -13.50 1.23 -6.28
N GLY A 68 -13.05 1.59 -5.08
CA GLY A 68 -13.26 0.79 -3.87
C GLY A 68 -12.26 -0.36 -3.68
N SER A 69 -11.36 -0.64 -4.64
CA SER A 69 -10.32 -1.66 -4.45
C SER A 69 -9.41 -1.34 -3.28
N ILE A 70 -8.90 -2.38 -2.63
CA ILE A 70 -7.93 -2.28 -1.53
C ILE A 70 -6.56 -2.70 -2.06
N HIS A 71 -5.57 -1.83 -1.94
CA HIS A 71 -4.20 -2.08 -2.32
C HIS A 71 -3.35 -2.33 -1.08
N ILE A 72 -2.72 -3.49 -0.99
CA ILE A 72 -1.75 -3.82 0.04
C ILE A 72 -0.38 -3.79 -0.61
N CYS A 73 0.41 -2.76 -0.30
CA CYS A 73 1.77 -2.65 -0.79
C CYS A 73 2.74 -2.80 0.40
N TRP A 74 3.30 -4.00 0.55
CA TRP A 74 4.06 -4.36 1.74
C TRP A 74 5.54 -4.55 1.43
N VAL A 75 6.30 -3.48 1.54
CA VAL A 75 7.75 -3.45 1.39
C VAL A 75 8.32 -2.75 2.62
N PHE A 76 9.16 -3.45 3.39
CA PHE A 76 9.79 -2.89 4.58
C PHE A 76 10.95 -1.95 4.23
N ASN A 77 11.27 -1.06 5.19
CA ASN A 77 12.53 -0.33 5.19
C ASN A 77 13.15 -0.42 6.58
N VAL A 78 14.29 -1.10 6.69
CA VAL A 78 14.92 -1.42 7.98
C VAL A 78 15.17 -0.16 8.80
N GLY A 79 14.54 -0.11 9.98
CA GLY A 79 14.73 0.97 10.97
C GLY A 79 13.95 2.27 10.70
N GLU A 80 13.11 2.31 9.68
CA GLU A 80 12.31 3.50 9.35
C GLU A 80 10.80 3.30 9.42
N ASP A 81 10.31 2.08 9.67
CA ASP A 81 8.87 1.81 9.73
C ASP A 81 8.26 2.36 11.03
N ARG A 82 7.28 3.27 10.92
CA ARG A 82 6.55 3.87 12.05
C ARG A 82 5.15 3.26 12.24
N GLY A 83 4.94 2.03 11.79
CA GLY A 83 3.66 1.37 11.91
C GLY A 83 2.92 1.21 10.58
N ILE A 84 1.59 1.12 10.63
CA ILE A 84 0.73 0.81 9.50
C ILE A 84 -0.18 1.99 9.19
N LEU A 85 -0.22 2.39 7.93
CA LEU A 85 -1.14 3.40 7.41
C LEU A 85 -2.27 2.75 6.62
N LEU A 86 -3.44 3.39 6.70
CA LEU A 86 -4.56 3.23 5.79
C LEU A 86 -4.80 4.59 5.12
N ALA A 87 -4.69 4.65 3.82
CA ALA A 87 -4.96 5.87 3.06
C ALA A 87 -6.15 5.66 2.10
N LEU A 88 -6.94 6.70 1.90
CA LEU A 88 -7.95 6.80 0.85
C LEU A 88 -7.42 7.78 -0.21
N TRP A 89 -7.28 7.29 -1.44
CA TRP A 89 -6.77 8.07 -2.56
C TRP A 89 -7.39 7.63 -3.88
N GLU A 90 -7.92 8.58 -4.64
CA GLU A 90 -8.64 8.36 -5.91
C GLU A 90 -9.73 7.28 -5.77
N GLY A 91 -10.51 7.34 -4.67
CA GLY A 91 -11.59 6.39 -4.40
C GLY A 91 -11.14 4.96 -4.08
N GLN A 92 -9.88 4.72 -3.81
CA GLN A 92 -9.30 3.42 -3.50
C GLN A 92 -8.56 3.44 -2.15
N PHE A 93 -8.46 2.28 -1.50
CA PHE A 93 -7.81 2.13 -0.21
C PHE A 93 -6.38 1.61 -0.36
N PHE A 94 -5.45 2.16 0.41
CA PHE A 94 -4.05 1.73 0.44
C PHE A 94 -3.66 1.36 1.86
N ILE A 95 -3.20 0.13 2.08
CA ILE A 95 -2.69 -0.37 3.36
C ILE A 95 -1.20 -0.66 3.16
N LEU A 96 -0.35 0.02 3.91
CA LEU A 96 1.10 -0.04 3.73
C LEU A 96 1.85 0.39 5.01
N PRO A 97 3.14 0.05 5.17
CA PRO A 97 3.93 0.56 6.28
C PRO A 97 4.20 2.05 6.14
N ASP A 98 4.25 2.76 7.28
CA ASP A 98 4.65 4.17 7.34
C ASP A 98 6.17 4.29 7.25
N ASN A 99 6.70 4.27 6.04
CA ASN A 99 8.14 4.33 5.73
C ASN A 99 8.46 5.21 4.51
N GLY A 100 7.51 6.04 4.11
CA GLY A 100 7.61 6.92 2.97
C GLY A 100 7.11 6.33 1.65
N LEU A 101 6.65 5.07 1.64
CA LEU A 101 6.13 4.42 0.43
C LEU A 101 4.87 5.13 -0.09
N LEU A 102 3.96 5.55 0.80
CA LEU A 102 2.75 6.28 0.42
C LEU A 102 3.08 7.55 -0.37
N SER A 103 4.02 8.36 0.12
CA SER A 103 4.42 9.60 -0.56
C SER A 103 5.08 9.35 -1.91
N LEU A 104 5.81 8.24 -2.06
CA LEU A 104 6.41 7.85 -3.34
C LEU A 104 5.36 7.39 -4.36
N ILE A 105 4.28 6.72 -3.90
CA ILE A 105 3.16 6.28 -4.75
C ILE A 105 2.34 7.48 -5.21
N CYS A 106 1.99 8.37 -4.29
CA CYS A 106 1.15 9.54 -4.57
C CYS A 106 1.91 10.68 -5.25
N ASP A 107 3.26 10.68 -5.17
CA ASP A 107 4.15 11.73 -5.69
C ASP A 107 3.74 13.12 -5.16
N GLN A 108 3.37 14.05 -6.06
CA GLN A 108 2.94 15.40 -5.70
C GLN A 108 1.47 15.50 -5.23
N TYR A 109 0.69 14.42 -5.33
CA TYR A 109 -0.72 14.39 -4.94
C TYR A 109 -0.88 14.02 -3.47
N LYS A 110 -1.98 14.46 -2.85
CA LYS A 110 -2.31 14.12 -1.47
C LYS A 110 -3.50 13.17 -1.44
N PRO A 111 -3.45 12.08 -0.65
CA PRO A 111 -4.62 11.29 -0.34
C PRO A 111 -5.73 12.13 0.32
N GLU A 112 -6.99 11.76 0.12
CA GLU A 112 -8.13 12.40 0.75
C GLU A 112 -8.12 12.23 2.26
N LYS A 113 -7.72 11.04 2.73
CA LYS A 113 -7.57 10.72 4.15
C LYS A 113 -6.40 9.79 4.38
N ILE A 114 -5.73 9.95 5.50
CA ILE A 114 -4.69 9.04 5.99
C ILE A 114 -4.99 8.74 7.46
N PHE A 115 -5.00 7.47 7.82
CA PHE A 115 -5.19 7.00 9.18
C PHE A 115 -3.99 6.17 9.64
N ARG A 116 -3.68 6.25 10.93
CA ARG A 116 -2.72 5.38 11.60
C ARG A 116 -3.45 4.18 12.18
N VAL A 117 -3.20 3.01 11.63
CA VAL A 117 -3.81 1.75 12.07
C VAL A 117 -3.08 1.16 13.28
N SER A 118 -1.77 1.31 13.31
CA SER A 118 -0.90 0.78 14.35
C SER A 118 0.43 1.53 14.36
N ASP A 119 1.04 1.67 15.55
CA ASP A 119 2.36 2.29 15.73
C ASP A 119 3.51 1.30 15.47
N ASP A 120 3.21 0.04 15.23
CA ASP A 120 4.18 -1.00 14.92
C ASP A 120 3.72 -1.89 13.77
N CYS A 121 4.66 -2.59 13.16
CA CYS A 121 4.41 -3.55 12.10
C CYS A 121 4.33 -5.02 12.61
N PHE A 122 4.32 -5.25 13.91
CA PHE A 122 4.12 -6.59 14.47
C PHE A 122 2.70 -7.08 14.20
N ARG A 123 2.56 -8.37 13.91
CA ARG A 123 1.28 -8.97 13.54
C ARG A 123 0.58 -8.25 12.39
N PHE A 124 1.36 -7.74 11.43
CA PHE A 124 0.83 -6.97 10.31
C PHE A 124 -0.27 -7.73 9.53
N ARG A 125 -0.18 -9.04 9.40
CA ARG A 125 -1.16 -9.86 8.68
C ARG A 125 -2.54 -9.79 9.33
N GLU A 126 -2.59 -9.94 10.65
CA GLU A 126 -3.81 -9.85 11.43
C GLU A 126 -4.36 -8.42 11.43
N ARG A 127 -3.48 -7.42 11.54
CA ARG A 127 -3.85 -6.00 11.47
C ARG A 127 -4.45 -5.66 10.10
N ILE A 128 -3.79 -6.03 9.02
CA ILE A 128 -4.29 -5.83 7.66
C ILE A 128 -5.65 -6.51 7.47
N SER A 129 -5.78 -7.75 7.91
CA SER A 129 -7.03 -8.51 7.79
C SER A 129 -8.19 -7.84 8.54
N SER A 130 -7.92 -7.32 9.75
CA SER A 130 -8.90 -6.56 10.53
C SER A 130 -9.31 -5.26 9.84
N VAL A 131 -8.36 -4.49 9.29
CA VAL A 131 -8.66 -3.25 8.55
C VAL A 131 -9.54 -3.55 7.33
N ILE A 132 -9.22 -4.59 6.57
CA ILE A 132 -10.02 -5.04 5.42
C ILE A 132 -11.45 -5.33 5.86
N LYS A 133 -11.65 -6.01 6.98
CA LYS A 133 -12.98 -6.33 7.51
C LYS A 133 -13.80 -5.06 7.77
N HIS A 134 -13.21 -4.05 8.40
CA HIS A 134 -13.89 -2.76 8.65
C HIS A 134 -14.25 -2.06 7.34
N ILE A 135 -13.34 -2.04 6.35
CA ILE A 135 -13.62 -1.46 5.02
C ILE A 135 -14.76 -2.23 4.30
N VAL A 136 -14.70 -3.56 4.30
CA VAL A 136 -15.73 -4.41 3.65
C VAL A 136 -17.09 -4.30 4.35
N SER A 137 -17.09 -4.05 5.67
CA SER A 137 -18.32 -3.82 6.44
C SER A 137 -18.85 -2.39 6.32
N GLU A 138 -18.18 -1.51 5.57
CA GLU A 138 -18.55 -0.10 5.38
C GLU A 138 -18.66 0.68 6.71
N GLU A 139 -17.82 0.33 7.69
CA GLU A 139 -17.76 1.01 8.97
C GLU A 139 -17.13 2.40 8.83
N ASP A 140 -17.47 3.33 9.71
CA ASP A 140 -16.81 4.66 9.70
C ASP A 140 -15.39 4.56 10.23
N LEU A 141 -14.43 4.60 9.31
CA LEU A 141 -13.00 4.47 9.60
C LEU A 141 -12.48 5.61 10.49
N SER A 142 -13.13 6.76 10.50
CA SER A 142 -12.76 7.90 11.37
C SER A 142 -13.17 7.70 12.83
N GLU A 143 -14.06 6.77 13.12
CA GLU A 143 -14.38 6.35 14.49
C GLU A 143 -13.44 5.26 15.01
N LEU A 144 -12.77 4.55 14.09
CA LEU A 144 -11.95 3.37 14.39
C LEU A 144 -10.45 3.68 14.44
N PHE A 145 -10.00 4.65 13.66
CA PHE A 145 -8.58 4.95 13.47
C PHE A 145 -8.29 6.44 13.61
N ASP A 146 -7.16 6.76 14.22
CA ASP A 146 -6.71 8.15 14.37
C ASP A 146 -6.22 8.72 13.03
N PRO A 147 -6.55 9.98 12.71
CA PRO A 147 -5.97 10.68 11.56
C PRO A 147 -4.44 10.73 11.68
N CYS A 148 -3.74 10.44 10.59
CA CYS A 148 -2.29 10.57 10.53
C CYS A 148 -1.92 11.86 9.78
N GLU A 149 -1.46 12.87 10.52
CA GLU A 149 -1.07 14.18 9.98
C GLU A 149 0.39 14.24 9.55
N ASP A 150 1.24 13.34 10.06
CA ASP A 150 2.69 13.32 9.90
C ASP A 150 3.25 12.00 9.34
N PRO A 151 2.71 11.45 8.25
CA PRO A 151 3.29 10.25 7.65
C PRO A 151 4.72 10.54 7.16
N ILE A 152 5.57 9.49 7.15
CA ILE A 152 6.93 9.64 6.61
C ILE A 152 6.84 10.03 5.13
N VAL A 153 7.58 11.08 4.75
CA VAL A 153 7.64 11.58 3.38
C VAL A 153 9.00 11.26 2.77
N LYS A 154 8.99 10.61 1.61
CA LYS A 154 10.15 10.44 0.72
C LYS A 154 9.83 11.09 -0.62
N ILE A 155 10.84 11.70 -1.23
CA ILE A 155 10.67 12.41 -2.51
C ILE A 155 11.26 11.55 -3.62
N ASN A 156 10.51 11.38 -4.71
CA ASN A 156 11.06 10.81 -5.93
C ASN A 156 12.17 11.71 -6.47
N VAL A 157 13.31 11.10 -6.77
CA VAL A 157 14.39 11.81 -7.45
C VAL A 157 14.01 11.91 -8.92
N SER A 158 13.51 13.07 -9.32
CA SER A 158 13.24 13.36 -10.73
C SER A 158 14.52 13.26 -11.56
N PRO A 159 14.44 12.82 -12.82
CA PRO A 159 15.60 12.80 -13.71
C PRO A 159 16.25 14.18 -13.79
N VAL A 160 17.56 14.22 -13.59
CA VAL A 160 18.34 15.45 -13.77
C VAL A 160 18.82 15.52 -15.21
N TYR A 161 18.31 16.49 -15.97
CA TYR A 161 18.71 16.73 -17.33
C TYR A 161 19.90 17.69 -17.35
N GLN A 162 21.03 17.24 -17.85
CA GLN A 162 22.20 18.07 -18.13
C GLN A 162 22.38 18.14 -19.65
N LYS A 163 23.16 19.14 -20.11
CA LYS A 163 23.29 19.46 -21.53
C LYS A 163 23.70 18.27 -22.43
N ASP A 164 24.39 17.32 -21.88
CA ASP A 164 24.98 16.17 -22.55
C ASP A 164 24.63 14.79 -21.90
N ARG A 165 23.87 14.80 -20.82
CA ARG A 165 23.51 13.57 -20.11
C ARG A 165 22.22 13.71 -19.31
N ILE A 166 21.56 12.57 -19.09
CA ILE A 166 20.42 12.40 -18.18
C ILE A 166 20.89 11.53 -17.03
N GLN A 167 20.74 12.01 -15.80
CA GLN A 167 20.99 11.22 -14.61
C GLN A 167 19.64 10.84 -13.99
N SER A 168 19.34 9.55 -13.95
CA SER A 168 18.08 9.03 -13.43
C SER A 168 18.29 7.64 -12.85
N ARG A 169 17.32 7.14 -12.10
CA ARG A 169 17.25 5.75 -11.66
C ARG A 169 16.36 4.97 -12.63
N VAL A 170 16.88 3.85 -13.14
CA VAL A 170 16.07 2.89 -13.91
C VAL A 170 15.35 1.98 -12.92
N CYS A 171 14.02 2.06 -12.88
CA CYS A 171 13.20 1.23 -12.00
C CYS A 171 12.78 -0.09 -12.65
N PHE A 172 12.88 -0.17 -13.99
CA PHE A 172 12.49 -1.35 -14.76
C PHE A 172 13.29 -1.43 -16.05
N VAL A 173 13.76 -2.63 -16.43
CA VAL A 173 14.36 -2.95 -17.73
C VAL A 173 13.63 -4.13 -18.30
#